data_29b74c430038c541cf4ab48997f7cd23
#
_entry.id   29b74c430038c541cf4ab48997f7cd23
#
_cell.length_a   1.000
_cell.length_b   1.000
_cell.length_c   1.000
_cell.angle_alpha   90.00
_cell.angle_beta   90.00
_cell.angle_gamma   90.00
#
_symmetry.space_group_name_H-M   'P 1'
#
loop_
_entity.id
_entity.type
_entity.pdbx_description
1 polymer ?
#
loop_
_entity_poly.entity_id
_entity_poly.type
_entity_poly.pdbx_seq_one_letter_code
_entity_poly.pdbx_strand_id
1 'polypeptide(L)'
;MKKKGLIIGIVIAVVVIIIASLVGGYNNLISLEEGTNTAFADVQVQLQRRSDLIPNLVNTVKGYAAHETEVFTAVSDARAKLAGAATVDEINAAEGEMNSALSRLLAISESYPELKSNENFLSLQDELAGTENRISVARRDYNEKVQKYNVKIRSFPTNIFANMLGFEKKEQFAADESAQSVPNVNF
;
A
#
# COMPACT_ATOMS: atom_id res chain seq x y z
N MET A 1 35.52 19.23 49.39
CA MET A 1 34.40 19.92 48.70
C MET A 1 34.50 19.83 47.17
N LYS A 2 35.69 20.00 46.55
CA LYS A 2 35.91 19.97 45.09
C LYS A 2 35.47 18.64 44.40
N LYS A 3 35.72 17.48 45.00
CA LYS A 3 35.31 16.17 44.45
C LYS A 3 33.77 15.96 44.36
N LYS A 4 33.00 16.49 45.32
CA LYS A 4 31.51 16.41 45.28
C LYS A 4 30.95 17.26 44.15
N GLY A 5 31.48 18.46 43.91
CA GLY A 5 31.07 19.30 42.79
C GLY A 5 31.37 18.70 41.43
N LEU A 6 32.53 18.02 41.28
CA LEU A 6 32.88 17.31 40.06
C LEU A 6 31.89 16.14 39.74
N ILE A 7 31.54 15.36 40.78
CA ILE A 7 30.56 14.23 40.63
C ILE A 7 29.20 14.76 40.22
N ILE A 8 28.71 15.82 40.83
CA ILE A 8 27.43 16.43 40.48
C ILE A 8 27.47 16.94 39.03
N GLY A 9 28.55 17.58 38.62
CA GLY A 9 28.72 18.03 37.23
C GLY A 9 28.68 16.88 36.20
N ILE A 10 29.33 15.76 36.51
CA ILE A 10 29.31 14.56 35.66
C ILE A 10 27.88 13.98 35.59
N VAL A 11 27.16 13.87 36.72
CA VAL A 11 25.80 13.36 36.75
C VAL A 11 24.87 14.22 35.91
N ILE A 12 24.95 15.55 36.03
CA ILE A 12 24.17 16.47 35.23
C ILE A 12 24.49 16.31 33.74
N ALA A 13 25.75 16.22 33.36
CA ALA A 13 26.14 16.03 31.96
C ALA A 13 25.57 14.71 31.40
N VAL A 14 25.65 13.61 32.15
CA VAL A 14 25.06 12.32 31.74
C VAL A 14 23.53 12.43 31.56
N VAL A 15 22.83 13.07 32.49
CA VAL A 15 21.38 13.29 32.39
C VAL A 15 21.02 14.10 31.13
N VAL A 16 21.76 15.17 30.86
CA VAL A 16 21.54 16.00 29.66
C VAL A 16 21.76 15.20 28.37
N ILE A 17 22.78 14.36 28.31
CA ILE A 17 23.07 13.48 27.16
C ILE A 17 21.93 12.48 26.97
N ILE A 18 21.41 11.88 28.04
CA ILE A 18 20.27 10.94 27.98
C ILE A 18 19.03 11.66 27.43
N ILE A 19 18.69 12.83 27.97
CA ILE A 19 17.53 13.60 27.52
C ILE A 19 17.66 13.99 26.04
N ALA A 20 18.83 14.48 25.63
CA ALA A 20 19.09 14.84 24.23
C ALA A 20 18.96 13.63 23.30
N SER A 21 19.43 12.45 23.73
CA SER A 21 19.29 11.20 22.98
C SER A 21 17.83 10.75 22.85
N LEU A 22 17.04 10.90 23.92
CA LEU A 22 15.60 10.57 23.90
C LEU A 22 14.82 11.50 22.97
N VAL A 23 15.06 12.81 23.03
CA VAL A 23 14.42 13.80 22.14
C VAL A 23 14.80 13.54 20.69
N GLY A 24 16.07 13.29 20.40
CA GLY A 24 16.54 12.94 19.06
C GLY A 24 15.92 11.64 18.55
N GLY A 25 15.82 10.63 19.42
CA GLY A 25 15.16 9.36 19.12
C GLY A 25 13.67 9.51 18.80
N TYR A 26 12.96 10.32 19.59
CA TYR A 26 11.55 10.64 19.39
C TYR A 26 11.30 11.35 18.05
N ASN A 27 12.04 12.43 17.77
CA ASN A 27 11.91 13.17 16.53
C ASN A 27 12.19 12.29 15.29
N ASN A 28 13.15 11.38 15.42
CA ASN A 28 13.45 10.42 14.36
C ASN A 28 12.28 9.43 14.14
N LEU A 29 11.63 8.97 15.23
CA LEU A 29 10.44 8.10 15.12
C LEU A 29 9.29 8.80 14.42
N ILE A 30 8.99 10.04 14.81
CA ILE A 30 7.96 10.85 14.14
C ILE A 30 8.27 11.00 12.64
N SER A 31 9.52 11.30 12.29
CA SER A 31 9.92 11.43 10.89
C SER A 31 9.75 10.12 10.09
N LEU A 32 10.08 8.98 10.71
CA LEU A 32 9.89 7.67 10.07
C LEU A 32 8.40 7.32 9.94
N GLU A 33 7.60 7.60 10.96
CA GLU A 33 6.17 7.38 10.94
C GLU A 33 5.49 8.22 9.85
N GLU A 34 5.82 9.51 9.77
CA GLU A 34 5.32 10.42 8.75
C GLU A 34 5.72 9.97 7.34
N GLY A 35 6.95 9.45 7.21
CA GLY A 35 7.40 8.83 5.97
C GLY A 35 6.57 7.61 5.57
N THR A 36 6.08 6.80 6.54
CA THR A 36 5.17 5.68 6.23
C THR A 36 3.78 6.17 5.84
N ASN A 37 3.26 7.19 6.51
CA ASN A 37 1.95 7.76 6.21
C ASN A 37 1.92 8.38 4.81
N THR A 38 2.98 9.12 4.44
CA THR A 38 3.13 9.68 3.09
C THR A 38 3.16 8.57 2.03
N ALA A 39 3.97 7.53 2.23
CA ALA A 39 4.05 6.43 1.27
C ALA A 39 2.72 5.65 1.18
N PHE A 40 1.95 5.53 2.26
CA PHE A 40 0.61 4.95 2.23
C PHE A 40 -0.37 5.80 1.40
N ALA A 41 -0.32 7.11 1.58
CA ALA A 41 -1.12 8.04 0.77
C ALA A 41 -0.79 7.93 -0.73
N ASP A 42 0.48 7.72 -1.09
CA ASP A 42 0.89 7.49 -2.48
C ASP A 42 0.26 6.20 -3.05
N VAL A 43 0.20 5.11 -2.27
CA VAL A 43 -0.54 3.90 -2.67
C VAL A 43 -2.01 4.22 -2.91
N GLN A 44 -2.67 4.94 -1.99
CA GLN A 44 -4.08 5.29 -2.12
C GLN A 44 -4.34 6.15 -3.38
N VAL A 45 -3.46 7.08 -3.72
CA VAL A 45 -3.55 7.89 -4.95
C VAL A 45 -3.52 7.01 -6.21
N GLN A 46 -2.65 5.99 -6.26
CA GLN A 46 -2.59 5.09 -7.41
C GLN A 46 -3.84 4.18 -7.49
N LEU A 47 -4.34 3.71 -6.34
CA LEU A 47 -5.59 2.94 -6.25
C LEU A 47 -6.80 3.76 -6.70
N GLN A 48 -6.87 5.03 -6.30
CA GLN A 48 -7.91 5.95 -6.75
C GLN A 48 -7.87 6.12 -8.27
N ARG A 49 -6.67 6.37 -8.82
CA ARG A 49 -6.51 6.50 -10.28
C ARG A 49 -6.98 5.25 -11.03
N ARG A 50 -6.65 4.05 -10.53
CA ARG A 50 -7.14 2.79 -11.09
C ARG A 50 -8.67 2.71 -11.02
N SER A 51 -9.24 3.04 -9.86
CA SER A 51 -10.68 3.06 -9.63
C SER A 51 -11.43 4.01 -10.57
N ASP A 52 -10.82 5.13 -10.95
CA ASP A 52 -11.41 6.13 -11.85
C ASP A 52 -11.41 5.70 -13.32
N LEU A 53 -10.53 4.78 -13.72
CA LEU A 53 -10.50 4.21 -15.07
C LEU A 53 -11.59 3.15 -15.28
N ILE A 54 -12.00 2.45 -14.23
CA ILE A 54 -12.91 1.31 -14.29
C ILE A 54 -14.29 1.66 -14.89
N PRO A 55 -14.97 2.77 -14.53
CA PRO A 55 -16.25 3.13 -15.15
C PRO A 55 -16.17 3.31 -16.65
N ASN A 56 -15.05 3.87 -17.15
CA ASN A 56 -14.84 4.06 -18.59
C ASN A 56 -14.67 2.72 -19.30
N LEU A 57 -13.91 1.80 -18.70
CA LEU A 57 -13.76 0.44 -19.22
C LEU A 57 -15.10 -0.29 -19.26
N VAL A 58 -15.85 -0.27 -18.16
CA VAL A 58 -17.21 -0.89 -18.06
C VAL A 58 -18.14 -0.31 -19.13
N ASN A 59 -18.17 1.00 -19.30
CA ASN A 59 -19.02 1.65 -20.29
C ASN A 59 -18.63 1.27 -21.73
N THR A 60 -17.34 1.16 -22.01
CA THR A 60 -16.84 0.70 -23.31
C THR A 60 -17.28 -0.73 -23.60
N VAL A 61 -17.10 -1.66 -22.61
CA VAL A 61 -17.53 -3.06 -22.76
C VAL A 61 -19.05 -3.18 -22.90
N LYS A 62 -19.83 -2.41 -22.12
CA LYS A 62 -21.30 -2.39 -22.22
C LYS A 62 -21.82 -2.04 -23.61
N GLY A 63 -21.09 -1.23 -24.37
CA GLY A 63 -21.47 -0.88 -25.74
C GLY A 63 -21.50 -2.08 -26.69
N TYR A 64 -20.77 -3.15 -26.38
CA TYR A 64 -20.66 -4.36 -27.20
C TYR A 64 -21.30 -5.59 -26.56
N ALA A 65 -21.32 -5.67 -25.22
CA ALA A 65 -21.70 -6.85 -24.43
C ALA A 65 -22.74 -6.50 -23.36
N ALA A 66 -23.83 -5.84 -23.75
CA ALA A 66 -24.84 -5.30 -22.82
C ALA A 66 -25.51 -6.36 -21.91
N HIS A 67 -25.43 -7.65 -22.26
CA HIS A 67 -26.08 -8.74 -21.52
C HIS A 67 -25.23 -9.30 -20.36
N GLU A 68 -23.96 -8.90 -20.24
CA GLU A 68 -23.00 -9.39 -19.23
C GLU A 68 -23.19 -8.69 -17.85
N THR A 69 -24.43 -8.58 -17.40
CA THR A 69 -24.82 -7.79 -16.21
C THR A 69 -24.16 -8.27 -14.92
N GLU A 70 -23.94 -9.59 -14.77
CA GLU A 70 -23.28 -10.17 -13.59
C GLU A 70 -21.85 -9.68 -13.44
N VAL A 71 -21.10 -9.61 -14.54
CA VAL A 71 -19.69 -9.16 -14.52
C VAL A 71 -19.63 -7.66 -14.20
N PHE A 72 -20.52 -6.86 -14.75
CA PHE A 72 -20.57 -5.42 -14.43
C PHE A 72 -20.93 -5.16 -12.97
N THR A 73 -21.84 -5.95 -12.40
CA THR A 73 -22.16 -5.87 -10.97
C THR A 73 -20.95 -6.24 -10.13
N ALA A 74 -20.27 -7.35 -10.44
CA ALA A 74 -19.08 -7.77 -9.72
C ALA A 74 -17.97 -6.70 -9.72
N VAL A 75 -17.75 -6.03 -10.87
CA VAL A 75 -16.78 -4.92 -10.96
C VAL A 75 -17.21 -3.72 -10.12
N SER A 76 -18.50 -3.38 -10.13
CA SER A 76 -19.03 -2.27 -9.33
C SER A 76 -18.93 -2.53 -7.83
N ASP A 77 -19.22 -3.75 -7.39
CA ASP A 77 -19.12 -4.17 -5.99
C ASP A 77 -17.65 -4.18 -5.51
N ALA A 78 -16.74 -4.74 -6.30
CA ALA A 78 -15.31 -4.72 -6.01
C ALA A 78 -14.76 -3.29 -5.92
N ARG A 79 -15.22 -2.39 -6.82
CA ARG A 79 -14.85 -0.97 -6.78
C ARG A 79 -15.35 -0.28 -5.51
N ALA A 80 -16.58 -0.57 -5.08
CA ALA A 80 -17.14 -0.01 -3.85
C ALA A 80 -16.37 -0.48 -2.62
N LYS A 81 -15.98 -1.75 -2.56
CA LYS A 81 -15.14 -2.31 -1.49
C LYS A 81 -13.76 -1.63 -1.46
N LEU A 82 -13.11 -1.48 -2.61
CA LEU A 82 -11.80 -0.83 -2.70
C LEU A 82 -11.87 0.64 -2.24
N ALA A 83 -12.93 1.36 -2.60
CA ALA A 83 -13.14 2.75 -2.18
C ALA A 83 -13.38 2.88 -0.66
N GLY A 84 -13.90 1.84 0.01
CA GLY A 84 -14.13 1.80 1.46
C GLY A 84 -12.95 1.27 2.27
N ALA A 85 -11.93 0.71 1.63
CA ALA A 85 -10.79 0.08 2.31
C ALA A 85 -9.85 1.14 2.92
N ALA A 86 -9.58 1.03 4.22
CA ALA A 86 -8.77 1.98 4.98
C ALA A 86 -7.45 1.38 5.50
N THR A 87 -7.39 0.05 5.67
CA THR A 87 -6.23 -0.67 6.18
C THR A 87 -5.51 -1.44 5.08
N VAL A 88 -4.25 -1.84 5.33
CA VAL A 88 -3.46 -2.64 4.39
C VAL A 88 -4.17 -3.95 4.04
N ASP A 89 -4.74 -4.64 5.04
CA ASP A 89 -5.43 -5.91 4.84
C ASP A 89 -6.73 -5.75 4.04
N GLU A 90 -7.52 -4.71 4.36
CA GLU A 90 -8.73 -4.39 3.59
C GLU A 90 -8.41 -4.05 2.13
N ILE A 91 -7.36 -3.29 1.88
CA ILE A 91 -6.89 -2.96 0.53
C ILE A 91 -6.47 -4.23 -0.21
N ASN A 92 -5.66 -5.11 0.43
CA ASN A 92 -5.23 -6.37 -0.19
C ASN A 92 -6.43 -7.25 -0.58
N ALA A 93 -7.41 -7.41 0.33
CA ALA A 93 -8.61 -8.19 0.05
C ALA A 93 -9.45 -7.59 -1.09
N ALA A 94 -9.69 -6.27 -1.05
CA ALA A 94 -10.47 -5.57 -2.05
C ALA A 94 -9.82 -5.59 -3.45
N GLU A 95 -8.48 -5.51 -3.52
CA GLU A 95 -7.75 -5.61 -4.78
C GLU A 95 -7.76 -7.03 -5.35
N GLY A 96 -7.71 -8.07 -4.52
CA GLY A 96 -7.89 -9.45 -4.97
C GLY A 96 -9.25 -9.64 -5.66
N GLU A 97 -10.32 -9.12 -5.06
CA GLU A 97 -11.66 -9.14 -5.66
C GLU A 97 -11.72 -8.29 -6.96
N MET A 98 -11.11 -7.12 -6.96
CA MET A 98 -11.05 -6.25 -8.13
C MET A 98 -10.30 -6.91 -9.29
N ASN A 99 -9.16 -7.54 -9.04
CA ASN A 99 -8.37 -8.23 -10.05
C ASN A 99 -9.16 -9.40 -10.65
N SER A 100 -9.88 -10.16 -9.82
CA SER A 100 -10.77 -11.22 -10.27
C SER A 100 -11.90 -10.69 -11.17
N ALA A 101 -12.59 -9.61 -10.74
CA ALA A 101 -13.67 -9.01 -11.49
C ALA A 101 -13.18 -8.41 -12.83
N LEU A 102 -12.05 -7.72 -12.84
CA LEU A 102 -11.44 -7.18 -14.05
C LEU A 102 -10.99 -8.28 -15.02
N SER A 103 -10.44 -9.39 -14.53
CA SER A 103 -10.06 -10.53 -15.36
C SER A 103 -11.29 -11.12 -16.07
N ARG A 104 -12.42 -11.25 -15.38
CA ARG A 104 -13.68 -11.68 -15.99
C ARG A 104 -14.19 -10.66 -17.02
N LEU A 105 -14.09 -9.36 -16.73
CA LEU A 105 -14.48 -8.29 -17.65
C LEU A 105 -13.63 -8.31 -18.94
N LEU A 106 -12.32 -8.50 -18.80
CA LEU A 106 -11.42 -8.58 -19.94
C LEU A 106 -11.65 -9.84 -20.79
N ALA A 107 -12.00 -10.97 -20.15
CA ALA A 107 -12.33 -12.20 -20.84
C ALA A 107 -13.54 -12.08 -21.78
N ILE A 108 -14.48 -11.15 -21.51
CA ILE A 108 -15.60 -10.86 -22.41
C ILE A 108 -15.11 -10.46 -23.79
N SER A 109 -14.02 -9.69 -23.89
CA SER A 109 -13.49 -9.21 -25.17
C SER A 109 -13.11 -10.33 -26.13
N GLU A 110 -12.78 -11.53 -25.60
CA GLU A 110 -12.48 -12.71 -26.45
C GLU A 110 -13.71 -13.19 -27.26
N SER A 111 -14.90 -12.98 -26.72
CA SER A 111 -16.17 -13.31 -27.38
C SER A 111 -16.70 -12.22 -28.31
N TYR A 112 -16.11 -11.02 -28.25
CA TYR A 112 -16.54 -9.83 -29.01
C TYR A 112 -15.37 -9.23 -29.78
N PRO A 113 -15.07 -9.69 -31.03
CA PRO A 113 -13.91 -9.24 -31.81
C PRO A 113 -13.87 -7.73 -32.09
N GLU A 114 -15.04 -7.10 -32.23
CA GLU A 114 -15.14 -5.64 -32.44
C GLU A 114 -14.70 -4.86 -31.18
N LEU A 115 -15.01 -5.35 -29.99
CA LEU A 115 -14.54 -4.79 -28.73
C LEU A 115 -13.02 -4.98 -28.61
N LYS A 116 -12.52 -6.18 -28.92
CA LYS A 116 -11.09 -6.51 -28.85
C LYS A 116 -10.23 -5.61 -29.74
N SER A 117 -10.77 -5.13 -30.86
CA SER A 117 -10.09 -4.21 -31.77
C SER A 117 -10.40 -2.72 -31.53
N ASN A 118 -11.23 -2.41 -30.52
CA ASN A 118 -11.58 -1.02 -30.22
C ASN A 118 -10.42 -0.25 -29.58
N GLU A 119 -10.02 0.87 -30.20
CA GLU A 119 -8.86 1.67 -29.75
C GLU A 119 -9.04 2.20 -28.31
N ASN A 120 -10.23 2.63 -27.91
CA ASN A 120 -10.51 3.10 -26.56
C ASN A 120 -10.36 1.96 -25.55
N PHE A 121 -10.84 0.76 -25.88
CA PHE A 121 -10.70 -0.41 -25.03
C PHE A 121 -9.22 -0.79 -24.82
N LEU A 122 -8.44 -0.83 -25.90
CA LEU A 122 -7.00 -1.10 -25.84
C LEU A 122 -6.25 -0.04 -25.01
N SER A 123 -6.54 1.24 -25.24
CA SER A 123 -5.94 2.33 -24.47
C SER A 123 -6.26 2.23 -22.97
N LEU A 124 -7.50 1.89 -22.62
CA LEU A 124 -7.89 1.69 -21.21
C LEU A 124 -7.22 0.48 -20.57
N GLN A 125 -7.00 -0.60 -21.33
CA GLN A 125 -6.21 -1.75 -20.86
C GLN A 125 -4.75 -1.35 -20.58
N ASP A 126 -4.13 -0.60 -21.48
CA ASP A 126 -2.76 -0.13 -21.31
C ASP A 126 -2.62 0.82 -20.12
N GLU A 127 -3.61 1.71 -19.92
CA GLU A 127 -3.63 2.59 -18.75
C GLU A 127 -3.81 1.80 -17.44
N LEU A 128 -4.69 0.79 -17.41
CA LEU A 128 -4.88 -0.07 -16.25
C LEU A 128 -3.60 -0.86 -15.93
N ALA A 129 -2.94 -1.44 -16.92
CA ALA A 129 -1.66 -2.12 -16.75
C ALA A 129 -0.58 -1.14 -16.24
N GLY A 130 -0.58 0.10 -16.73
CA GLY A 130 0.29 1.16 -16.25
C GLY A 130 0.02 1.56 -14.80
N THR A 131 -1.24 1.60 -14.36
CA THR A 131 -1.58 1.87 -12.95
C THR A 131 -1.17 0.71 -12.05
N GLU A 132 -1.34 -0.54 -12.47
CA GLU A 132 -0.89 -1.73 -11.72
C GLU A 132 0.60 -1.67 -11.42
N ASN A 133 1.41 -1.34 -12.42
CA ASN A 133 2.86 -1.16 -12.24
C ASN A 133 3.17 -0.04 -11.21
N ARG A 134 2.45 1.08 -11.24
CA ARG A 134 2.64 2.17 -10.28
C ARG A 134 2.21 1.78 -8.87
N ILE A 135 1.09 1.05 -8.71
CA ILE A 135 0.64 0.50 -7.43
C ILE A 135 1.72 -0.42 -6.86
N SER A 136 2.26 -1.31 -7.66
CA SER A 136 3.32 -2.24 -7.26
C SER A 136 4.58 -1.50 -6.78
N VAL A 137 4.99 -0.42 -7.46
CA VAL A 137 6.11 0.44 -7.04
C VAL A 137 5.79 1.17 -5.73
N ALA A 138 4.60 1.78 -5.62
CA ALA A 138 4.20 2.51 -4.42
C ALA A 138 4.11 1.59 -3.18
N ARG A 139 3.60 0.35 -3.35
CA ARG A 139 3.58 -0.66 -2.28
C ARG A 139 4.98 -1.07 -1.83
N ARG A 140 5.91 -1.25 -2.75
CA ARG A 140 7.29 -1.55 -2.41
C ARG A 140 7.91 -0.41 -1.60
N ASP A 141 7.72 0.83 -2.05
CA ASP A 141 8.25 2.01 -1.36
C ASP A 141 7.63 2.16 0.04
N TYR A 142 6.32 1.93 0.19
CA TYR A 142 5.65 1.86 1.50
C TYR A 142 6.28 0.77 2.38
N ASN A 143 6.43 -0.45 1.88
CA ASN A 143 7.00 -1.57 2.62
C ASN A 143 8.43 -1.27 3.11
N GLU A 144 9.25 -0.59 2.30
CA GLU A 144 10.58 -0.14 2.71
C GLU A 144 10.54 0.88 3.85
N LYS A 145 9.59 1.83 3.82
CA LYS A 145 9.41 2.81 4.90
C LYS A 145 8.93 2.13 6.17
N VAL A 146 7.94 1.25 6.07
CA VAL A 146 7.42 0.46 7.19
C VAL A 146 8.52 -0.41 7.80
N GLN A 147 9.36 -1.05 6.99
CA GLN A 147 10.48 -1.83 7.49
C GLN A 147 11.44 -0.97 8.33
N LYS A 148 11.83 0.20 7.82
CA LYS A 148 12.73 1.13 8.55
C LYS A 148 12.10 1.59 9.87
N TYR A 149 10.82 1.95 9.85
CA TYR A 149 10.07 2.32 11.04
C TYR A 149 9.98 1.15 12.04
N ASN A 150 9.55 -0.03 11.61
CA ASN A 150 9.40 -1.21 12.46
C ASN A 150 10.73 -1.68 13.08
N VAL A 151 11.84 -1.58 12.35
CA VAL A 151 13.18 -1.82 12.88
C VAL A 151 13.51 -0.81 13.96
N LYS A 152 13.25 0.48 13.72
CA LYS A 152 13.57 1.56 14.66
C LYS A 152 12.82 1.43 15.99
N ILE A 153 11.51 1.16 15.99
CA ILE A 153 10.72 0.99 17.21
C ILE A 153 11.16 -0.22 18.04
N ARG A 154 11.79 -1.22 17.42
CA ARG A 154 12.30 -2.44 18.08
C ARG A 154 13.76 -2.37 18.46
N SER A 155 14.50 -1.36 17.98
CA SER A 155 15.94 -1.20 18.23
C SER A 155 16.20 -0.51 19.57
N PHE A 156 17.25 -0.96 20.28
CA PHE A 156 17.71 -0.29 21.50
C PHE A 156 18.44 1.02 21.12
N PRO A 157 18.31 2.09 21.90
CA PRO A 157 17.49 2.24 23.10
C PRO A 157 16.02 2.65 22.84
N THR A 158 15.62 2.85 21.59
CA THR A 158 14.31 3.39 21.17
C THR A 158 13.15 2.53 21.66
N ASN A 159 13.30 1.20 21.65
CA ASN A 159 12.28 0.24 22.07
C ASN A 159 11.78 0.44 23.51
N ILE A 160 12.59 1.05 24.39
CA ILE A 160 12.22 1.28 25.79
C ILE A 160 11.08 2.30 25.88
N PHE A 161 11.12 3.34 25.07
CA PHE A 161 10.15 4.44 25.13
C PHE A 161 9.14 4.43 23.98
N ALA A 162 9.41 3.74 22.88
CA ALA A 162 8.52 3.69 21.72
C ALA A 162 7.11 3.19 22.14
N ASN A 163 7.04 2.06 22.85
CA ASN A 163 5.76 1.50 23.30
C ASN A 163 5.05 2.42 24.31
N MET A 164 5.80 3.11 25.20
CA MET A 164 5.23 4.05 26.15
C MET A 164 4.61 5.29 25.48
N LEU A 165 5.13 5.65 24.29
CA LEU A 165 4.69 6.80 23.52
C LEU A 165 3.66 6.44 22.43
N GLY A 166 3.21 5.18 22.37
CA GLY A 166 2.16 4.74 21.46
C GLY A 166 2.62 4.41 20.04
N PHE A 167 3.92 4.24 19.83
CA PHE A 167 4.43 3.79 18.52
C PHE A 167 4.24 2.27 18.39
N GLU A 168 3.37 1.87 17.47
CA GLU A 168 3.04 0.48 17.21
C GLU A 168 3.62 0.01 15.88
N LYS A 169 3.78 -1.32 15.75
CA LYS A 169 4.22 -1.94 14.51
C LYS A 169 3.18 -1.69 13.41
N LYS A 170 3.62 -1.20 12.25
CA LYS A 170 2.78 -1.07 11.05
C LYS A 170 2.87 -2.32 10.18
N GLU A 171 1.77 -2.63 9.51
CA GLU A 171 1.66 -3.76 8.60
C GLU A 171 2.26 -3.43 7.23
N GLN A 172 2.70 -4.46 6.52
CA GLN A 172 3.25 -4.37 5.18
C GLN A 172 2.29 -5.01 4.18
N PHE A 173 2.23 -4.49 2.96
CA PHE A 173 1.55 -5.17 1.88
C PHE A 173 2.21 -6.52 1.63
N ALA A 174 1.42 -7.59 1.62
CA ALA A 174 1.86 -8.92 1.24
C ALA A 174 1.96 -9.04 -0.29
N ALA A 175 2.80 -9.96 -0.76
CA ALA A 175 2.73 -10.38 -2.15
C ALA A 175 1.43 -11.17 -2.38
N ASP A 176 0.88 -11.09 -3.60
CA ASP A 176 -0.31 -11.83 -3.99
C ASP A 176 -0.09 -13.33 -3.74
N GLU A 177 -1.06 -14.02 -3.10
CA GLU A 177 -0.95 -15.45 -2.81
C GLU A 177 -0.77 -16.28 -4.11
N SER A 178 -1.34 -15.81 -5.22
CA SER A 178 -1.18 -16.41 -6.54
C SER A 178 0.27 -16.36 -7.05
N ALA A 179 1.06 -15.39 -6.63
CA ALA A 179 2.48 -15.26 -6.99
C ALA A 179 3.39 -16.25 -6.24
N GLN A 180 2.87 -16.93 -5.21
CA GLN A 180 3.61 -17.94 -4.45
C GLN A 180 3.54 -19.34 -5.07
N SER A 181 2.62 -19.57 -6.01
CA SER A 181 2.53 -20.81 -6.75
C SER A 181 3.37 -20.75 -8.03
N VAL A 182 4.41 -21.57 -8.11
CA VAL A 182 5.18 -21.75 -9.36
C VAL A 182 4.25 -22.30 -10.43
N PRO A 183 4.10 -21.64 -11.61
CA PRO A 183 3.32 -22.21 -12.70
C PRO A 183 3.88 -23.58 -13.10
N ASN A 184 3.05 -24.60 -13.02
CA ASN A 184 3.45 -25.95 -13.45
C ASN A 184 3.38 -25.97 -14.98
N VAL A 185 4.53 -25.78 -15.63
CA VAL A 185 4.63 -25.84 -17.10
C VAL A 185 4.78 -27.32 -17.48
N ASN A 186 3.68 -27.96 -17.86
CA ASN A 186 3.71 -29.24 -18.52
C ASN A 186 3.91 -29.01 -20.04
N PHE A 187 5.02 -29.47 -20.56
CA PHE A 187 5.30 -29.53 -22.00
C PHE A 187 4.69 -30.80 -22.63
#